data_a075e0523a2c4c1cf03e10c11326f89a
#
_entry.id   a075e0523a2c4c1cf03e10c11326f89a
#
_cell.length_a   1.000
_cell.length_b   1.000
_cell.length_c   1.000
_cell.angle_alpha   90.00
_cell.angle_beta   90.00
_cell.angle_gamma   90.00
#
_symmetry.space_group_name_H-M   'P 1'
#
loop_
_entity.id
_entity.type
_entity.pdbx_description
1 polymer ?
#
loop_
_entity_poly.entity_id
_entity_poly.type
_entity_poly.pdbx_seq_one_letter_code
_entity_poly.pdbx_strand_id
1 'polypeptide(L)'
;EDAMNAARGTREVMDIFSEKKFDYPKPLSLLTFILKMVSKVDSQILDFFAGSGTTLHATMQLNAEDGGHRQCILVTNNENGICENVTYERNRRVIQGYTTPKGEKVPGLTRNNLRYYKTKVVPRDKSPKNLRNLMALSTDMLCIHNDTYIEKPFAGKNINNKIARYFESNDGTKRMLVIYRAEAIQALVELMKQEFKNAESKENGKLMVYVFSPNGYAYDDEFEDVADYVSLCAMPDAVQNAYRRVLPKKRQAQLLEDVAEETDSEARTVEESDLFQSQTYTMAASEIKDNREGGDE
;
A
#
# COMPACT_ATOMS: atom_id res chain seq x y z
N GLU A 1 -30.76 20.47 -13.58
CA GLU A 1 -30.95 20.60 -12.11
C GLU A 1 -31.27 19.26 -11.44
N ASP A 2 -32.10 18.40 -12.03
CA ASP A 2 -32.45 17.07 -11.44
C ASP A 2 -31.30 16.07 -11.36
N ALA A 3 -30.24 16.28 -12.11
CA ALA A 3 -29.12 15.33 -12.17
C ALA A 3 -28.22 15.32 -10.93
N MET A 4 -28.29 16.33 -10.06
CA MET A 4 -27.39 16.52 -8.92
C MET A 4 -28.11 16.51 -7.57
N ASN A 5 -29.36 16.07 -7.49
CA ASN A 5 -30.10 16.05 -6.24
C ASN A 5 -29.88 14.77 -5.42
N ALA A 6 -30.18 14.83 -4.12
CA ALA A 6 -29.99 13.70 -3.20
C ALA A 6 -30.84 12.46 -3.55
N ALA A 7 -32.01 12.65 -4.14
CA ALA A 7 -32.89 11.57 -4.56
C ALA A 7 -32.26 10.72 -5.69
N ARG A 8 -31.42 11.31 -6.54
CA ARG A 8 -30.67 10.60 -7.56
C ARG A 8 -29.59 9.71 -6.93
N GLY A 9 -28.83 10.23 -5.96
CA GLY A 9 -27.86 9.42 -5.25
C GLY A 9 -28.47 8.18 -4.58
N THR A 10 -29.66 8.33 -3.98
CA THR A 10 -30.40 7.19 -3.40
C THR A 10 -30.80 6.18 -4.47
N ARG A 11 -31.31 6.62 -5.62
CA ARG A 11 -31.63 5.72 -6.75
C ARG A 11 -30.41 4.98 -7.26
N GLU A 12 -29.28 5.65 -7.44
CA GLU A 12 -28.01 5.04 -7.87
C GLU A 12 -27.55 3.94 -6.91
N VAL A 13 -27.67 4.14 -5.59
CA VAL A 13 -27.38 3.10 -4.60
C VAL A 13 -28.38 1.94 -4.70
N MET A 14 -29.67 2.23 -4.86
CA MET A 14 -30.69 1.17 -5.04
C MET A 14 -30.48 0.37 -6.33
N ASP A 15 -30.03 1.00 -7.41
CA ASP A 15 -29.72 0.31 -8.66
C ASP A 15 -28.55 -0.67 -8.51
N ILE A 16 -27.55 -0.32 -7.66
CA ILE A 16 -26.39 -1.17 -7.39
C ILE A 16 -26.72 -2.31 -6.41
N PHE A 17 -27.52 -2.03 -5.37
CA PHE A 17 -27.76 -2.99 -4.27
C PHE A 17 -29.09 -3.70 -4.32
N SER A 18 -30.03 -3.24 -5.15
CA SER A 18 -31.44 -3.67 -5.17
C SER A 18 -32.22 -3.33 -3.89
N GLU A 19 -31.64 -2.54 -3.00
CA GLU A 19 -32.22 -2.10 -1.73
C GLU A 19 -31.59 -0.78 -1.25
N LYS A 20 -32.26 -0.09 -0.32
CA LYS A 20 -31.72 1.11 0.30
C LYS A 20 -30.65 0.74 1.34
N LYS A 21 -29.37 0.87 0.99
CA LYS A 21 -28.23 0.57 1.88
C LYS A 21 -27.65 1.78 2.58
N PHE A 22 -28.01 3.01 2.16
CA PHE A 22 -27.46 4.24 2.70
C PHE A 22 -28.47 5.37 2.60
N ASP A 23 -28.54 6.25 3.63
CA ASP A 23 -29.63 7.23 3.71
C ASP A 23 -29.44 8.45 2.81
N TYR A 24 -28.25 9.02 2.73
CA TYR A 24 -28.00 10.28 2.02
C TYR A 24 -26.78 10.19 1.10
N PRO A 25 -26.75 9.27 0.12
CA PRO A 25 -25.63 9.17 -0.80
C PRO A 25 -25.58 10.40 -1.69
N LYS A 26 -24.37 10.88 -1.94
CA LYS A 26 -24.17 11.95 -2.93
C LYS A 26 -24.38 11.38 -4.33
N PRO A 27 -25.00 12.13 -5.26
CA PRO A 27 -25.17 11.67 -6.64
C PRO A 27 -23.80 11.60 -7.35
N LEU A 28 -23.65 10.57 -8.18
CA LEU A 28 -22.43 10.31 -8.94
C LEU A 28 -22.06 11.49 -9.84
N SER A 29 -23.05 12.07 -10.51
CA SER A 29 -22.89 13.22 -11.41
C SER A 29 -22.29 14.45 -10.72
N LEU A 30 -22.64 14.70 -9.45
CA LEU A 30 -22.07 15.81 -8.68
C LEU A 30 -20.58 15.58 -8.42
N LEU A 31 -20.20 14.39 -7.96
CA LEU A 31 -18.80 14.08 -7.67
C LEU A 31 -17.96 14.06 -8.95
N THR A 32 -18.47 13.49 -10.03
CA THR A 32 -17.81 13.52 -11.34
C THR A 32 -17.59 14.95 -11.83
N PHE A 33 -18.61 15.82 -11.70
CA PHE A 33 -18.48 17.23 -12.06
C PHE A 33 -17.41 17.96 -11.25
N ILE A 34 -17.41 17.78 -9.92
CA ILE A 34 -16.40 18.38 -9.04
C ILE A 34 -15.01 17.88 -9.43
N LEU A 35 -14.83 16.57 -9.58
CA LEU A 35 -13.53 15.97 -9.91
C LEU A 35 -13.00 16.44 -11.26
N LYS A 36 -13.87 16.60 -12.27
CA LYS A 36 -13.50 17.18 -13.57
C LYS A 36 -12.94 18.60 -13.46
N MET A 37 -13.45 19.38 -12.52
CA MET A 37 -13.01 20.77 -12.33
C MET A 37 -11.68 20.89 -11.55
N VAL A 38 -11.45 19.99 -10.58
CA VAL A 38 -10.35 20.17 -9.60
C VAL A 38 -9.21 19.18 -9.74
N SER A 39 -9.37 18.08 -10.51
CA SER A 39 -8.35 17.03 -10.61
C SER A 39 -7.77 16.92 -12.02
N LYS A 40 -6.47 16.64 -12.09
CA LYS A 40 -5.78 16.22 -13.32
C LYS A 40 -5.91 14.72 -13.51
N VAL A 41 -5.48 14.22 -14.68
CA VAL A 41 -5.60 12.82 -15.07
C VAL A 41 -4.81 11.84 -14.19
N ASP A 42 -3.83 12.32 -13.43
CA ASP A 42 -2.93 11.58 -12.54
C ASP A 42 -3.07 11.96 -11.05
N SER A 43 -4.10 12.72 -10.69
CA SER A 43 -4.29 13.22 -9.32
C SER A 43 -4.54 12.10 -8.31
N GLN A 44 -4.08 12.30 -7.09
CA GLN A 44 -4.52 11.53 -5.92
C GLN A 44 -5.71 12.23 -5.26
N ILE A 45 -6.79 11.48 -5.07
CA ILE A 45 -8.04 11.95 -4.46
C ILE A 45 -8.17 11.31 -3.10
N LEU A 46 -8.36 12.13 -2.07
CA LEU A 46 -8.51 11.67 -0.69
C LEU A 46 -9.87 12.10 -0.14
N ASP A 47 -10.66 11.14 0.34
CA ASP A 47 -11.96 11.35 0.95
C ASP A 47 -11.98 10.72 2.35
N PHE A 48 -12.00 11.57 3.39
CA PHE A 48 -11.99 11.14 4.79
C PHE A 48 -13.34 10.68 5.33
N PHE A 49 -14.41 10.91 4.58
CA PHE A 49 -15.78 10.57 4.98
C PHE A 49 -16.50 9.86 3.83
N ALA A 50 -15.93 8.74 3.39
CA ALA A 50 -16.34 8.04 2.17
C ALA A 50 -17.83 7.70 2.08
N GLY A 51 -18.54 7.55 3.21
CA GLY A 51 -19.97 7.28 3.25
C GLY A 51 -20.33 6.07 2.38
N SER A 52 -21.12 6.30 1.32
CA SER A 52 -21.48 5.24 0.37
C SER A 52 -20.42 4.95 -0.70
N GLY A 53 -19.23 5.58 -0.65
CA GLY A 53 -18.15 5.35 -1.62
C GLY A 53 -18.36 5.97 -3.00
N THR A 54 -19.15 7.02 -3.09
CA THR A 54 -19.46 7.68 -4.38
C THR A 54 -18.20 8.31 -5.01
N THR A 55 -17.29 8.83 -4.21
CA THR A 55 -16.07 9.49 -4.70
C THR A 55 -15.20 8.52 -5.50
N LEU A 56 -15.00 7.28 -5.04
CA LEU A 56 -14.24 6.28 -5.79
C LEU A 56 -14.98 5.87 -7.07
N HIS A 57 -16.30 5.66 -7.00
CA HIS A 57 -17.10 5.36 -8.20
C HIS A 57 -16.94 6.48 -9.26
N ALA A 58 -17.02 7.75 -8.85
CA ALA A 58 -16.84 8.89 -9.74
C ALA A 58 -15.43 8.95 -10.33
N THR A 59 -14.41 8.64 -9.52
CA THR A 59 -13.00 8.58 -9.97
C THR A 59 -12.81 7.51 -11.04
N MET A 60 -13.32 6.30 -10.80
CA MET A 60 -13.22 5.18 -11.75
C MET A 60 -13.94 5.48 -13.06
N GLN A 61 -15.13 6.08 -12.97
CA GLN A 61 -15.88 6.48 -14.16
C GLN A 61 -15.13 7.55 -14.95
N LEU A 62 -14.59 8.56 -14.29
CA LEU A 62 -13.84 9.62 -14.93
C LEU A 62 -12.57 9.10 -15.62
N ASN A 63 -11.82 8.18 -14.96
CA ASN A 63 -10.69 7.52 -15.58
C ASN A 63 -11.08 6.71 -16.84
N ALA A 64 -12.27 6.08 -16.82
CA ALA A 64 -12.77 5.36 -18.00
C ALA A 64 -13.17 6.31 -19.13
N GLU A 65 -13.67 7.51 -18.81
CA GLU A 65 -14.09 8.52 -19.79
C GLU A 65 -12.91 9.21 -20.48
N ASP A 66 -11.86 9.57 -19.72
CA ASP A 66 -10.76 10.40 -20.22
C ASP A 66 -9.41 9.67 -20.31
N GLY A 67 -9.36 8.36 -19.99
CA GLY A 67 -8.14 7.55 -19.99
C GLY A 67 -7.19 7.90 -18.85
N GLY A 68 -7.64 8.60 -17.81
CA GLY A 68 -6.85 9.01 -16.67
C GLY A 68 -6.45 7.85 -15.75
N HIS A 69 -5.47 8.15 -14.88
CA HIS A 69 -4.90 7.23 -13.89
C HIS A 69 -5.04 7.77 -12.46
N ARG A 70 -6.14 8.50 -12.19
CA ARG A 70 -6.40 9.03 -10.85
C ARG A 70 -6.49 7.90 -9.84
N GLN A 71 -5.84 8.09 -8.71
CA GLN A 71 -5.96 7.21 -7.55
C GLN A 71 -6.93 7.81 -6.53
N CYS A 72 -7.71 6.96 -5.86
CA CYS A 72 -8.65 7.41 -4.84
C CYS A 72 -8.43 6.63 -3.55
N ILE A 73 -8.23 7.36 -2.46
CA ILE A 73 -8.10 6.82 -1.10
C ILE A 73 -9.36 7.21 -0.33
N LEU A 74 -10.16 6.23 0.04
CA LEU A 74 -11.34 6.41 0.88
C LEU A 74 -11.03 6.05 2.33
N VAL A 75 -11.39 6.93 3.25
CA VAL A 75 -11.29 6.67 4.69
C VAL A 75 -12.70 6.75 5.30
N THR A 76 -13.08 5.75 6.05
CA THR A 76 -14.34 5.75 6.79
C THR A 76 -14.22 4.85 8.02
N ASN A 77 -15.08 5.06 9.02
CA ASN A 77 -15.26 4.08 10.09
C ASN A 77 -16.05 2.87 9.56
N ASN A 78 -16.14 1.81 10.36
CA ASN A 78 -16.98 0.66 10.02
C ASN A 78 -18.19 0.53 10.96
N GLU A 79 -18.70 1.66 11.45
CA GLU A 79 -19.90 1.70 12.26
C GLU A 79 -21.07 1.11 11.48
N ASN A 80 -21.81 0.19 12.10
CA ASN A 80 -22.88 -0.57 11.46
C ASN A 80 -22.46 -1.30 10.14
N GLY A 81 -21.17 -1.60 9.98
CA GLY A 81 -20.64 -2.26 8.79
C GLY A 81 -20.62 -1.41 7.54
N ILE A 82 -20.68 -0.08 7.65
CA ILE A 82 -20.75 0.84 6.51
C ILE A 82 -19.57 0.68 5.55
N CYS A 83 -18.36 0.50 6.08
CA CYS A 83 -17.18 0.34 5.23
C CYS A 83 -17.25 -0.94 4.39
N GLU A 84 -17.55 -2.06 5.02
CA GLU A 84 -17.54 -3.37 4.37
C GLU A 84 -18.79 -3.60 3.52
N ASN A 85 -19.97 -3.30 4.06
CA ASN A 85 -21.25 -3.65 3.44
C ASN A 85 -21.77 -2.61 2.46
N VAL A 86 -21.24 -1.37 2.50
CA VAL A 86 -21.70 -0.30 1.61
C VAL A 86 -20.54 0.24 0.79
N THR A 87 -19.53 0.87 1.41
CA THR A 87 -18.44 1.57 0.69
C THR A 87 -17.66 0.60 -0.20
N TYR A 88 -17.17 -0.50 0.38
CA TYR A 88 -16.39 -1.52 -0.34
C TYR A 88 -17.26 -2.25 -1.37
N GLU A 89 -18.40 -2.74 -0.94
CA GLU A 89 -19.28 -3.56 -1.77
C GLU A 89 -19.84 -2.79 -2.99
N ARG A 90 -20.19 -1.50 -2.82
CA ARG A 90 -20.56 -0.63 -3.95
C ARG A 90 -19.46 -0.62 -5.01
N ASN A 91 -18.25 -0.31 -4.60
CA ASN A 91 -17.14 -0.15 -5.55
C ASN A 91 -16.72 -1.49 -6.16
N ARG A 92 -16.79 -2.59 -5.40
CA ARG A 92 -16.59 -3.95 -5.93
C ARG A 92 -17.59 -4.26 -7.04
N ARG A 93 -18.89 -3.99 -6.83
CA ARG A 93 -19.93 -4.21 -7.85
C ARG A 93 -19.72 -3.33 -9.07
N VAL A 94 -19.35 -2.07 -8.88
CA VAL A 94 -19.06 -1.16 -9.99
C VAL A 94 -17.89 -1.66 -10.84
N ILE A 95 -16.87 -2.22 -10.23
CA ILE A 95 -15.73 -2.81 -10.97
C ILE A 95 -16.16 -4.07 -11.72
N GLN A 96 -16.96 -4.93 -11.11
CA GLN A 96 -17.37 -6.20 -11.70
C GLN A 96 -18.56 -6.09 -12.69
N GLY A 97 -19.30 -5.02 -12.61
CA GLY A 97 -20.62 -4.88 -13.23
C GLY A 97 -21.72 -5.41 -12.32
N TYR A 98 -22.94 -4.94 -12.55
CA TYR A 98 -24.12 -5.33 -11.77
C TYR A 98 -25.37 -5.33 -12.65
N THR A 99 -26.45 -5.91 -12.11
CA THR A 99 -27.78 -5.87 -12.73
C THR A 99 -28.70 -5.03 -11.86
N THR A 100 -29.35 -4.04 -12.45
CA THR A 100 -30.30 -3.18 -11.73
C THR A 100 -31.56 -3.96 -11.36
N PRO A 101 -32.39 -3.48 -10.40
CA PRO A 101 -33.69 -4.09 -10.08
C PRO A 101 -34.65 -4.21 -11.28
N LYS A 102 -34.41 -3.40 -12.33
CA LYS A 102 -35.20 -3.45 -13.57
C LYS A 102 -34.69 -4.49 -14.57
N GLY A 103 -33.64 -5.24 -14.23
CA GLY A 103 -33.03 -6.23 -15.10
C GLY A 103 -32.01 -5.66 -16.11
N GLU A 104 -31.67 -4.38 -16.03
CA GLU A 104 -30.67 -3.76 -16.90
C GLU A 104 -29.27 -4.16 -16.45
N LYS A 105 -28.44 -4.68 -17.36
CA LYS A 105 -27.05 -5.03 -17.09
C LYS A 105 -26.16 -3.81 -17.25
N VAL A 106 -25.47 -3.41 -16.18
CA VAL A 106 -24.47 -2.35 -16.18
C VAL A 106 -23.09 -2.99 -16.30
N PRO A 107 -22.30 -2.68 -17.34
CA PRO A 107 -20.98 -3.24 -17.51
C PRO A 107 -20.03 -2.76 -16.43
N GLY A 108 -19.06 -3.60 -16.05
CA GLY A 108 -18.07 -3.26 -15.03
C GLY A 108 -16.99 -2.32 -15.52
N LEU A 109 -16.46 -1.52 -14.61
CA LEU A 109 -15.26 -0.70 -14.82
C LEU A 109 -14.00 -1.54 -14.54
N THR A 110 -13.74 -2.54 -15.36
CA THR A 110 -12.79 -3.64 -15.12
C THR A 110 -11.31 -3.24 -15.12
N ARG A 111 -10.95 -2.05 -15.61
CA ARG A 111 -9.56 -1.53 -15.58
C ARG A 111 -9.17 -0.92 -14.23
N ASN A 112 -9.96 -1.15 -13.20
CA ASN A 112 -9.73 -0.64 -11.85
C ASN A 112 -9.44 -1.79 -10.89
N ASN A 113 -8.72 -1.50 -9.81
CA ASN A 113 -8.52 -2.40 -8.68
C ASN A 113 -9.14 -1.79 -7.42
N LEU A 114 -9.38 -2.62 -6.42
CA LEU A 114 -9.89 -2.21 -5.12
C LEU A 114 -9.10 -2.92 -4.03
N ARG A 115 -8.48 -2.14 -3.14
CA ARG A 115 -7.75 -2.65 -1.99
C ARG A 115 -8.42 -2.19 -0.72
N TYR A 116 -8.52 -3.11 0.23
CA TYR A 116 -9.15 -2.85 1.52
C TYR A 116 -8.12 -2.99 2.65
N TYR A 117 -8.04 -1.97 3.49
CA TYR A 117 -7.14 -1.93 4.62
C TYR A 117 -7.91 -1.67 5.92
N LYS A 118 -7.48 -2.28 7.01
CA LYS A 118 -7.94 -1.97 8.37
C LYS A 118 -6.82 -1.31 9.15
N THR A 119 -7.12 -0.18 9.78
CA THR A 119 -6.19 0.44 10.71
C THR A 119 -6.03 -0.40 11.97
N LYS A 120 -4.81 -0.51 12.49
CA LYS A 120 -4.48 -1.17 13.75
C LYS A 120 -3.75 -0.21 14.66
N VAL A 121 -4.04 -0.30 15.95
CA VAL A 121 -3.28 0.41 16.97
C VAL A 121 -2.07 -0.43 17.35
N VAL A 122 -0.89 0.18 17.30
CA VAL A 122 0.33 -0.40 17.86
C VAL A 122 0.54 0.18 19.23
N PRO A 123 0.59 -0.65 20.30
CA PRO A 123 0.87 -0.18 21.65
C PRO A 123 2.21 0.54 21.73
N ARG A 124 2.33 1.51 22.65
CA ARG A 124 3.56 2.34 22.79
C ARG A 124 4.66 1.67 23.62
N ASP A 125 4.40 0.49 24.18
CA ASP A 125 5.41 -0.23 24.96
C ASP A 125 6.58 -0.68 24.06
N LYS A 126 7.78 -0.56 24.60
CA LYS A 126 9.03 -0.82 23.92
C LYS A 126 9.33 -2.32 23.89
N SER A 127 8.71 -3.03 22.97
CA SER A 127 8.91 -4.47 22.81
C SER A 127 9.31 -4.85 21.36
N PRO A 128 10.12 -5.90 21.18
CA PRO A 128 10.47 -6.38 19.84
C PRO A 128 9.23 -6.77 19.01
N LYS A 129 8.15 -7.21 19.66
CA LYS A 129 6.89 -7.54 19.01
C LYS A 129 6.22 -6.29 18.42
N ASN A 130 6.09 -5.22 19.22
CA ASN A 130 5.49 -3.98 18.77
C ASN A 130 6.33 -3.28 17.71
N LEU A 131 7.66 -3.35 17.82
CA LEU A 131 8.57 -2.85 16.79
C LEU A 131 8.34 -3.55 15.45
N ARG A 132 8.28 -4.89 15.44
CA ARG A 132 7.99 -5.65 14.21
C ARG A 132 6.61 -5.33 13.65
N ASN A 133 5.59 -5.23 14.50
CA ASN A 133 4.24 -4.86 14.06
C ASN A 133 4.21 -3.46 13.43
N LEU A 134 4.88 -2.50 14.04
CA LEU A 134 4.96 -1.15 13.49
C LEU A 134 5.64 -1.14 12.12
N MET A 135 6.78 -1.79 11.98
CA MET A 135 7.50 -1.87 10.70
C MET A 135 6.64 -2.52 9.62
N ALA A 136 5.96 -3.63 9.93
CA ALA A 136 5.09 -4.32 8.98
C ALA A 136 3.91 -3.43 8.53
N LEU A 137 3.20 -2.80 9.46
CA LEU A 137 2.06 -1.92 9.15
C LEU A 137 2.52 -0.64 8.41
N SER A 138 3.70 -0.11 8.75
CA SER A 138 4.27 1.04 8.04
C SER A 138 4.67 0.68 6.61
N THR A 139 5.09 -0.55 6.36
CA THR A 139 5.39 -1.03 5.00
C THR A 139 4.14 -1.00 4.11
N ASP A 140 2.98 -1.39 4.63
CA ASP A 140 1.72 -1.28 3.88
C ASP A 140 1.40 0.19 3.53
N MET A 141 1.68 1.12 4.43
CA MET A 141 1.53 2.56 4.16
C MET A 141 2.51 3.05 3.08
N LEU A 142 3.76 2.56 3.08
CA LEU A 142 4.72 2.86 2.02
C LEU A 142 4.29 2.27 0.68
N CYS A 143 3.71 1.07 0.67
CA CYS A 143 3.12 0.47 -0.53
C CYS A 143 1.99 1.33 -1.11
N ILE A 144 1.11 1.86 -0.26
CA ILE A 144 0.03 2.77 -0.69
C ILE A 144 0.62 4.06 -1.26
N HIS A 145 1.62 4.63 -0.60
CA HIS A 145 2.24 5.90 -1.03
C HIS A 145 2.95 5.77 -2.39
N ASN A 146 3.61 4.64 -2.63
CA ASN A 146 4.42 4.42 -3.83
C ASN A 146 3.69 3.64 -4.93
N ASP A 147 2.45 3.18 -4.70
CA ASP A 147 1.70 2.35 -5.63
C ASP A 147 2.42 1.01 -5.97
N THR A 148 3.07 0.40 -4.97
CA THR A 148 3.84 -0.83 -5.10
C THR A 148 3.26 -1.90 -4.17
N TYR A 149 2.45 -2.79 -4.70
CA TYR A 149 1.64 -3.69 -3.87
C TYR A 149 2.00 -5.17 -4.01
N ILE A 150 2.77 -5.53 -5.03
CA ILE A 150 3.08 -6.94 -5.31
C ILE A 150 4.43 -7.26 -4.69
N GLU A 151 4.43 -8.05 -3.62
CA GLU A 151 5.66 -8.55 -3.03
C GLU A 151 6.27 -9.63 -3.93
N LYS A 152 7.55 -9.49 -4.23
CA LYS A 152 8.29 -10.41 -5.11
C LYS A 152 9.67 -10.72 -4.54
N PRO A 153 10.30 -11.81 -5.00
CA PRO A 153 11.73 -12.02 -4.81
C PRO A 153 12.53 -10.85 -5.42
N PHE A 154 13.58 -10.41 -4.77
CA PHE A 154 14.49 -9.40 -5.30
C PHE A 154 15.68 -10.09 -6.00
N ALA A 155 16.01 -9.68 -7.22
CA ALA A 155 17.06 -10.32 -8.03
C ALA A 155 16.91 -11.87 -8.11
N GLY A 156 15.66 -12.34 -8.20
CA GLY A 156 15.36 -13.78 -8.23
C GLY A 156 15.56 -14.52 -6.90
N LYS A 157 15.95 -13.83 -5.83
CA LYS A 157 16.20 -14.41 -4.50
C LYS A 157 15.15 -13.99 -3.48
N ASN A 158 14.66 -14.93 -2.67
CA ASN A 158 13.76 -14.65 -1.56
C ASN A 158 14.53 -14.05 -0.39
N ILE A 159 14.39 -12.75 -0.18
CA ILE A 159 14.99 -12.07 0.97
C ILE A 159 14.22 -12.45 2.24
N ASN A 160 14.93 -12.58 3.35
CA ASN A 160 14.32 -12.77 4.66
C ASN A 160 13.45 -11.55 5.01
N ASN A 161 12.15 -11.74 5.16
CA ASN A 161 11.18 -10.68 5.42
C ASN A 161 11.37 -9.93 6.77
N LYS A 162 12.24 -10.43 7.64
CA LYS A 162 12.68 -9.73 8.86
C LYS A 162 13.84 -8.76 8.59
N ILE A 163 14.48 -8.86 7.43
CA ILE A 163 15.62 -8.04 7.02
C ILE A 163 15.19 -7.00 6.01
N ALA A 164 14.55 -7.41 4.91
CA ALA A 164 14.04 -6.51 3.90
C ALA A 164 12.86 -7.15 3.13
N ARG A 165 12.07 -6.31 2.44
CA ARG A 165 10.98 -6.74 1.57
C ARG A 165 10.97 -5.92 0.30
N TYR A 166 10.74 -6.57 -0.83
CA TYR A 166 10.71 -5.94 -2.14
C TYR A 166 9.31 -5.99 -2.75
N PHE A 167 8.89 -4.87 -3.34
CA PHE A 167 7.55 -4.70 -3.91
C PHE A 167 7.61 -4.04 -5.28
N GLU A 168 6.66 -4.40 -6.13
CA GLU A 168 6.44 -3.77 -7.42
C GLU A 168 5.01 -3.26 -7.59
N SER A 169 4.82 -2.32 -8.52
CA SER A 169 3.50 -1.97 -9.04
C SER A 169 2.93 -3.09 -9.92
N ASN A 170 1.63 -3.02 -10.22
CA ASN A 170 0.97 -4.04 -11.05
C ASN A 170 1.56 -4.15 -12.47
N ASP A 171 2.05 -3.04 -13.01
CA ASP A 171 2.68 -2.95 -14.33
C ASP A 171 4.22 -3.12 -14.29
N GLY A 172 4.81 -3.28 -13.09
CA GLY A 172 6.24 -3.45 -12.90
C GLY A 172 7.07 -2.18 -13.08
N THR A 173 6.45 -1.03 -13.35
CA THR A 173 7.19 0.24 -13.62
C THR A 173 7.73 0.89 -12.36
N LYS A 174 7.06 0.69 -11.22
CA LYS A 174 7.50 1.21 -9.91
C LYS A 174 8.01 0.05 -9.07
N ARG A 175 9.14 0.27 -8.40
CA ARG A 175 9.83 -0.73 -7.59
C ARG A 175 10.23 -0.12 -6.24
N MET A 176 10.03 -0.86 -5.15
CA MET A 176 10.32 -0.41 -3.80
C MET A 176 10.98 -1.52 -2.98
N LEU A 177 12.05 -1.18 -2.30
CA LEU A 177 12.70 -2.04 -1.29
C LEU A 177 12.61 -1.37 0.07
N VAL A 178 12.13 -2.10 1.07
CA VAL A 178 12.05 -1.63 2.46
C VAL A 178 13.02 -2.45 3.29
N ILE A 179 14.02 -1.79 3.87
CA ILE A 179 15.09 -2.40 4.66
C ILE A 179 14.78 -2.18 6.15
N TYR A 180 14.63 -3.26 6.90
CA TYR A 180 14.32 -3.25 8.33
C TYR A 180 15.57 -3.32 9.22
N ARG A 181 16.69 -3.77 8.66
CA ARG A 181 17.96 -3.92 9.35
C ARG A 181 19.08 -3.28 8.54
N ALA A 182 19.60 -2.18 9.08
CA ALA A 182 20.65 -1.40 8.42
C ALA A 182 21.94 -2.23 8.21
N GLU A 183 22.19 -3.20 9.09
CA GLU A 183 23.37 -4.09 9.00
C GLU A 183 23.39 -4.95 7.71
N ALA A 184 22.24 -5.07 7.03
CA ALA A 184 22.13 -5.80 5.76
C ALA A 184 22.37 -4.92 4.51
N ILE A 185 22.54 -3.61 4.65
CA ILE A 185 22.63 -2.69 3.52
C ILE A 185 23.75 -3.11 2.56
N GLN A 186 24.93 -3.41 3.08
CA GLN A 186 26.09 -3.77 2.26
C GLN A 186 25.84 -5.01 1.40
N ALA A 187 25.27 -6.06 1.99
CA ALA A 187 24.91 -7.27 1.25
C ALA A 187 23.79 -7.03 0.22
N LEU A 188 22.84 -6.17 0.54
CA LEU A 188 21.77 -5.79 -0.40
C LEU A 188 22.30 -4.93 -1.55
N VAL A 189 23.26 -4.05 -1.31
CA VAL A 189 23.92 -3.24 -2.35
C VAL A 189 24.69 -4.13 -3.30
N GLU A 190 25.41 -5.13 -2.82
CA GLU A 190 26.09 -6.11 -3.68
C GLU A 190 25.08 -6.89 -4.55
N LEU A 191 23.93 -7.27 -4.00
CA LEU A 191 22.86 -7.91 -4.75
C LEU A 191 22.27 -6.96 -5.82
N MET A 192 22.09 -5.68 -5.49
CA MET A 192 21.66 -4.64 -6.45
C MET A 192 22.65 -4.47 -7.59
N LYS A 193 23.96 -4.43 -7.30
CA LYS A 193 25.00 -4.36 -8.34
C LYS A 193 24.92 -5.53 -9.32
N GLN A 194 24.65 -6.74 -8.82
CA GLN A 194 24.49 -7.93 -9.67
C GLN A 194 23.23 -7.81 -10.55
N GLU A 195 22.12 -7.41 -9.96
CA GLU A 195 20.85 -7.25 -10.67
C GLU A 195 20.95 -6.17 -11.77
N PHE A 196 21.49 -5.00 -11.43
CA PHE A 196 21.58 -3.88 -12.37
C PHE A 196 22.64 -4.07 -13.47
N LYS A 197 23.64 -4.91 -13.25
CA LYS A 197 24.58 -5.30 -14.32
C LYS A 197 23.94 -6.19 -15.39
N ASN A 198 22.97 -7.01 -14.99
CA ASN A 198 22.34 -8.00 -15.87
C ASN A 198 21.07 -7.47 -16.56
N ALA A 199 20.56 -6.33 -16.11
CA ALA A 199 19.30 -5.82 -16.59
C ALA A 199 19.50 -4.76 -17.67
N GLU A 200 18.75 -4.86 -18.76
CA GLU A 200 18.42 -3.75 -19.68
C GLU A 200 17.60 -2.67 -18.93
N SER A 201 17.85 -2.49 -17.64
CA SER A 201 17.01 -1.86 -16.64
C SER A 201 16.99 -0.32 -16.67
N LYS A 202 17.53 0.30 -17.71
CA LYS A 202 17.42 1.76 -17.92
C LYS A 202 16.01 2.23 -18.26
N GLU A 203 15.13 1.33 -18.68
CA GLU A 203 13.74 1.67 -19.02
C GLU A 203 12.81 1.71 -17.82
N ASN A 204 13.12 0.97 -16.76
CA ASN A 204 12.34 1.00 -15.52
C ASN A 204 12.90 2.07 -14.57
N GLY A 205 12.04 2.93 -14.02
CA GLY A 205 12.42 3.99 -13.08
C GLY A 205 13.33 3.51 -11.93
N LYS A 206 13.95 4.43 -11.21
CA LYS A 206 14.83 4.09 -10.08
C LYS A 206 14.10 3.24 -9.02
N LEU A 207 14.84 2.30 -8.42
CA LEU A 207 14.37 1.55 -7.25
C LEU A 207 14.26 2.48 -6.04
N MET A 208 13.07 2.66 -5.50
CA MET A 208 12.85 3.41 -4.26
C MET A 208 13.30 2.58 -3.06
N VAL A 209 14.17 3.11 -2.23
CA VAL A 209 14.68 2.40 -1.04
C VAL A 209 14.35 3.18 0.23
N TYR A 210 13.68 2.50 1.17
CA TYR A 210 13.39 3.00 2.51
C TYR A 210 14.16 2.18 3.54
N VAL A 211 14.84 2.85 4.46
CA VAL A 211 15.59 2.20 5.53
C VAL A 211 14.99 2.57 6.89
N PHE A 212 14.63 1.57 7.70
CA PHE A 212 14.26 1.78 9.10
C PHE A 212 15.53 1.98 9.93
N SER A 213 15.87 3.24 10.16
CA SER A 213 17.02 3.65 10.97
C SER A 213 16.59 4.33 12.26
N PRO A 214 17.10 3.93 13.42
CA PRO A 214 16.81 4.60 14.69
C PRO A 214 17.21 6.08 14.71
N ASN A 215 18.30 6.40 14.04
CA ASN A 215 18.89 7.74 14.04
C ASN A 215 18.44 8.60 12.86
N GLY A 216 17.68 8.04 11.89
CA GLY A 216 17.30 8.75 10.67
C GLY A 216 18.51 9.01 9.76
N TYR A 217 19.50 8.13 9.79
CA TYR A 217 20.70 8.23 8.96
C TYR A 217 20.36 8.19 7.49
N ALA A 218 21.05 8.95 6.68
CA ALA A 218 20.77 9.07 5.25
C ALA A 218 21.32 7.91 4.42
N TYR A 219 22.33 7.18 4.88
CA TYR A 219 22.97 6.05 4.19
C TYR A 219 23.41 6.32 2.73
N ASP A 220 23.61 7.59 2.34
CA ASP A 220 23.95 7.95 0.97
C ASP A 220 25.28 7.33 0.54
N ASP A 221 26.25 7.30 1.44
CA ASP A 221 27.59 6.75 1.18
C ASP A 221 27.53 5.22 0.92
N GLU A 222 26.68 4.49 1.64
CA GLU A 222 26.53 3.04 1.46
C GLU A 222 25.87 2.67 0.13
N PHE A 223 25.07 3.57 -0.45
CA PHE A 223 24.42 3.39 -1.76
C PHE A 223 25.12 4.07 -2.92
N GLU A 224 26.30 4.68 -2.73
CA GLU A 224 27.03 5.41 -3.76
C GLU A 224 27.23 4.59 -5.04
N ASP A 225 27.63 3.34 -4.91
CA ASP A 225 27.89 2.43 -6.05
C ASP A 225 26.65 2.10 -6.90
N VAL A 226 25.45 2.35 -6.41
CA VAL A 226 24.17 2.08 -7.08
C VAL A 226 23.29 3.32 -7.23
N ALA A 227 23.80 4.50 -6.95
CA ALA A 227 23.08 5.79 -6.92
C ALA A 227 22.35 6.12 -8.23
N ASP A 228 22.87 5.65 -9.36
CA ASP A 228 22.21 5.84 -10.66
C ASP A 228 20.91 5.06 -10.80
N TYR A 229 20.77 3.94 -10.09
CA TYR A 229 19.65 2.99 -10.18
C TYR A 229 18.70 3.06 -8.99
N VAL A 230 19.13 3.69 -7.90
CA VAL A 230 18.41 3.75 -6.63
C VAL A 230 18.00 5.19 -6.33
N SER A 231 16.84 5.34 -5.71
CA SER A 231 16.38 6.58 -5.07
C SER A 231 16.21 6.31 -3.58
N LEU A 232 17.15 6.81 -2.78
CA LEU A 232 17.04 6.70 -1.33
C LEU A 232 15.95 7.64 -0.83
N CYS A 233 14.92 7.08 -0.19
CA CYS A 233 13.72 7.82 0.20
C CYS A 233 13.70 8.05 1.71
N ALA A 234 13.45 9.29 2.12
CA ALA A 234 13.26 9.60 3.54
C ALA A 234 12.02 8.89 4.08
N MET A 235 12.16 8.27 5.26
CA MET A 235 11.00 7.69 5.97
C MET A 235 10.03 8.82 6.37
N PRO A 236 8.72 8.70 6.12
CA PRO A 236 7.76 9.71 6.54
C PRO A 236 7.88 10.01 8.05
N ASP A 237 7.87 11.29 8.44
CA ASP A 237 8.09 11.73 9.82
C ASP A 237 7.19 11.03 10.84
N ALA A 238 5.93 10.81 10.49
CA ALA A 238 4.98 10.11 11.36
C ALA A 238 5.43 8.67 11.65
N VAL A 239 5.94 7.97 10.64
CA VAL A 239 6.48 6.60 10.75
C VAL A 239 7.77 6.61 11.54
N GLN A 240 8.70 7.49 11.21
CA GLN A 240 9.99 7.62 11.91
C GLN A 240 9.82 7.95 13.39
N ASN A 241 8.93 8.88 13.72
CA ASN A 241 8.63 9.23 15.10
C ASN A 241 7.95 8.08 15.86
N ALA A 242 7.06 7.34 15.23
CA ALA A 242 6.44 6.16 15.82
C ALA A 242 7.47 5.04 16.05
N TYR A 243 8.35 4.80 15.09
CA TYR A 243 9.44 3.83 15.18
C TYR A 243 10.36 4.12 16.38
N ARG A 244 10.85 5.36 16.52
CA ARG A 244 11.68 5.77 17.65
C ARG A 244 11.01 5.56 19.00
N ARG A 245 9.69 5.75 19.10
CA ARG A 245 8.93 5.59 20.37
C ARG A 245 8.84 4.13 20.83
N VAL A 246 8.77 3.18 19.92
CA VAL A 246 8.64 1.75 20.25
C VAL A 246 9.98 1.00 20.24
N LEU A 247 11.07 1.68 19.93
CA LEU A 247 12.41 1.09 19.91
C LEU A 247 12.81 0.60 21.31
N PRO A 248 13.23 -0.66 21.51
CA PRO A 248 13.66 -1.18 22.79
C PRO A 248 14.87 -0.42 23.38
N LYS A 249 14.85 -0.14 24.68
CA LYS A 249 15.91 0.62 25.34
C LYS A 249 17.32 0.02 25.19
N LYS A 250 17.45 -1.32 25.20
CA LYS A 250 18.73 -2.01 24.98
C LYS A 250 19.32 -1.71 23.60
N ARG A 251 18.48 -1.60 22.60
CA ARG A 251 18.91 -1.27 21.24
C ARG A 251 19.29 0.20 21.09
N GLN A 252 18.65 1.09 21.87
CA GLN A 252 19.07 2.49 21.97
C GLN A 252 20.43 2.65 22.66
N ALA A 253 20.69 1.88 23.72
CA ALA A 253 21.98 1.91 24.41
C ALA A 253 23.11 1.33 23.52
N GLN A 254 22.89 0.20 22.89
CA GLN A 254 23.85 -0.37 21.93
C GLN A 254 24.15 0.57 20.76
N LEU A 255 23.15 1.23 20.20
CA LEU A 255 23.35 2.21 19.10
C LEU A 255 24.09 3.48 19.56
N LEU A 256 23.96 3.86 20.82
CA LEU A 256 24.73 4.98 21.41
C LEU A 256 26.17 4.55 21.72
N GLU A 257 26.37 3.28 22.08
CA GLU A 257 27.68 2.66 22.26
C GLU A 257 28.37 2.43 20.91
N ASP A 258 27.63 1.93 19.90
CA ASP A 258 28.12 1.74 18.53
C ASP A 258 28.58 3.07 17.89
N VAL A 259 27.86 4.18 18.12
CA VAL A 259 28.27 5.54 17.69
C VAL A 259 29.52 6.04 18.45
N ALA A 260 29.72 5.55 19.66
CA ALA A 260 30.93 5.89 20.46
C ALA A 260 32.13 4.98 20.11
N GLU A 261 31.87 3.76 19.60
CA GLU A 261 32.87 2.77 19.21
C GLU A 261 33.19 2.78 17.71
N GLU A 262 32.47 3.54 16.85
CA GLU A 262 32.78 3.71 15.42
C GLU A 262 34.14 4.41 15.15
N THR A 263 34.92 4.66 16.19
CA THR A 263 36.36 4.97 16.05
C THR A 263 37.28 3.74 16.05
N ASP A 264 36.74 2.54 16.39
CA ASP A 264 37.57 1.30 16.35
C ASP A 264 36.66 0.05 16.37
N SER A 265 36.50 -0.61 15.27
CA SER A 265 36.27 -2.06 15.04
C SER A 265 35.12 -2.43 14.11
N GLU A 266 35.42 -3.31 13.21
CA GLU A 266 34.70 -4.25 12.35
C GLU A 266 33.15 -4.25 12.46
N ALA A 267 32.50 -3.68 11.42
CA ALA A 267 31.06 -3.79 11.19
C ALA A 267 30.60 -5.25 11.27
N ARG A 268 29.62 -5.57 12.13
CA ARG A 268 28.92 -6.84 12.13
C ARG A 268 28.11 -6.94 10.85
N THR A 269 28.70 -7.54 9.83
CA THR A 269 28.03 -7.88 8.58
C THR A 269 26.98 -8.97 8.84
N VAL A 270 25.79 -8.83 8.25
CA VAL A 270 24.80 -9.92 8.20
C VAL A 270 25.38 -11.00 7.30
N GLU A 271 25.50 -12.24 7.80
CA GLU A 271 25.95 -13.35 6.97
C GLU A 271 24.97 -13.58 5.81
N GLU A 272 25.49 -14.01 4.66
CA GLU A 272 24.68 -14.25 3.45
C GLU A 272 23.58 -15.30 3.71
N SER A 273 23.83 -16.26 4.59
CA SER A 273 22.87 -17.27 5.06
C SER A 273 21.66 -16.68 5.77
N ASP A 274 21.80 -15.54 6.47
CA ASP A 274 20.72 -14.87 7.18
C ASP A 274 19.89 -13.96 6.27
N LEU A 275 20.48 -13.51 5.16
CA LEU A 275 19.84 -12.59 4.22
C LEU A 275 18.70 -13.27 3.43
N PHE A 276 18.87 -14.56 3.09
CA PHE A 276 17.91 -15.29 2.27
C PHE A 276 17.10 -16.29 3.08
N GLN A 277 15.82 -16.45 2.72
CA GLN A 277 14.97 -17.51 3.27
C GLN A 277 15.28 -18.81 2.52
N SER A 278 15.50 -19.91 3.24
CA SER A 278 15.51 -21.24 2.63
C SER A 278 14.16 -21.49 1.94
N GLN A 279 14.22 -22.02 0.71
CA GLN A 279 13.04 -22.27 -0.15
C GLN A 279 12.05 -23.23 0.51
N THR A 280 11.14 -22.72 1.32
CA THR A 280 9.90 -23.41 1.72
C THR A 280 8.93 -22.40 2.31
N TYR A 281 8.31 -21.57 1.45
CA TYR A 281 7.04 -20.97 1.76
C TYR A 281 6.20 -20.91 0.50
N THR A 282 5.25 -21.83 0.41
CA THR A 282 4.09 -21.77 -0.45
C THR A 282 3.39 -20.43 -0.18
N MET A 283 3.18 -19.63 -1.22
CA MET A 283 2.34 -18.43 -1.15
C MET A 283 0.99 -18.85 -0.58
N ALA A 284 0.72 -18.50 0.65
CA ALA A 284 -0.65 -18.45 1.13
C ALA A 284 -1.27 -17.18 0.50
N ALA A 285 -1.79 -17.33 -0.70
CA ALA A 285 -2.84 -16.46 -1.18
C ALA A 285 -3.91 -16.49 -0.08
N SER A 286 -4.27 -15.32 0.45
CA SER A 286 -5.42 -15.20 1.32
C SER A 286 -6.64 -15.59 0.49
N GLU A 287 -7.01 -16.87 0.53
CA GLU A 287 -8.29 -17.36 0.08
C GLU A 287 -9.36 -16.62 0.86
N ILE A 288 -10.06 -15.75 0.16
CA ILE A 288 -11.39 -15.35 0.59
C ILE A 288 -12.22 -16.61 0.54
N LYS A 289 -12.40 -17.26 1.68
CA LYS A 289 -13.35 -18.35 1.82
C LYS A 289 -14.75 -17.79 1.54
N ASP A 290 -15.22 -18.14 0.37
CA ASP A 290 -16.62 -18.00 -0.03
C ASP A 290 -17.40 -19.05 0.80
N ASN A 291 -17.90 -18.65 1.95
CA ASN A 291 -18.82 -19.50 2.74
C ASN A 291 -20.17 -19.51 2.04
N ARG A 292 -20.29 -20.31 1.00
CA ARG A 292 -21.54 -20.87 0.52
C ARG A 292 -21.62 -22.34 0.95
N GLU A 293 -22.19 -22.56 2.07
CA GLU A 293 -22.89 -23.81 2.43
C GLU A 293 -24.26 -23.33 2.92
N GLY A 294 -25.38 -23.61 2.33
CA GLY A 294 -25.92 -24.90 1.96
C GLY A 294 -26.54 -25.49 3.21
N GLY A 295 -27.76 -25.11 3.56
CA GLY A 295 -28.58 -25.72 4.59
C GLY A 295 -29.93 -25.98 3.99
N ASP A 296 -30.11 -27.17 3.39
CA ASP A 296 -31.38 -27.88 3.33
C ASP A 296 -31.66 -28.46 4.73
N GLU A 297 -32.77 -28.06 5.32
CA GLU A 297 -33.84 -28.80 5.96
C GLU A 297 -34.76 -27.86 6.73
#